data_273268e05cdc20c50b19846053ef8a2b
#
_entry.id   273268e05cdc20c50b19846053ef8a2b
#
_cell.length_a   1.000
_cell.length_b   1.000
_cell.length_c   1.000
_cell.angle_alpha   90.00
_cell.angle_beta   90.00
_cell.angle_gamma   90.00
#
_symmetry.space_group_name_H-M   'P 1'
#
loop_
_entity.id
_entity.type
_entity.pdbx_description
1 polymer ?
#
loop_
_entity_poly.entity_id
_entity_poly.type
_entity_poly.pdbx_seq_one_letter_code
_entity_poly.pdbx_strand_id
1 'polypeptide(L)'
;KAANILADSLGNDLSKVANELDKLMLLLPGGGEIKENLVEEHTGISKEFNTFELTAAIIAMDHLKANRIVNYFEANPKNNPLVLTITMLFRYFLNLLTYHYQKKSTPSPQEMAKILGINPYFMKDYTEGAKRYNAMKCANIISWLREYDLKSKGVGNVNISDGQLLREL
;
A
#
# COMPACT_ATOMS: atom_id res chain seq x y z
N LYS A 1 -14.81 -4.63 6.07
CA LYS A 1 -13.64 -5.07 5.30
C LYS A 1 -13.71 -4.55 3.87
N ALA A 2 -14.78 -4.79 3.09
CA ALA A 2 -14.95 -4.27 1.72
C ALA A 2 -14.74 -2.75 1.62
N ALA A 3 -15.30 -1.98 2.55
CA ALA A 3 -15.12 -0.52 2.60
C ALA A 3 -13.64 -0.11 2.78
N ASN A 4 -12.87 -0.89 3.55
CA ASN A 4 -11.43 -0.62 3.72
C ASN A 4 -10.67 -0.90 2.41
N ILE A 5 -10.98 -2.01 1.71
CA ILE A 5 -10.38 -2.34 0.42
C ILE A 5 -10.63 -1.21 -0.59
N LEU A 6 -11.86 -0.72 -0.68
CA LEU A 6 -12.20 0.41 -1.56
C LEU A 6 -11.48 1.70 -1.17
N ALA A 7 -11.55 2.11 0.10
CA ALA A 7 -10.92 3.34 0.58
C ALA A 7 -9.40 3.30 0.39
N ASP A 8 -8.82 2.16 0.66
CA ASP A 8 -7.39 1.94 0.60
C ASP A 8 -6.87 1.90 -0.86
N SER A 9 -7.66 1.36 -1.78
CA SER A 9 -7.27 1.22 -3.19
C SER A 9 -7.57 2.46 -4.02
N LEU A 10 -8.63 3.21 -3.68
CA LEU A 10 -9.06 4.40 -4.41
C LEU A 10 -8.52 5.70 -3.79
N GLY A 11 -7.97 5.61 -2.58
CA GLY A 11 -7.43 6.74 -1.85
C GLY A 11 -8.51 7.76 -1.43
N ASN A 12 -8.11 9.04 -1.32
CA ASN A 12 -8.99 10.13 -0.88
C ASN A 12 -9.83 10.75 -2.01
N ASP A 13 -9.85 10.15 -3.20
CA ASP A 13 -10.66 10.63 -4.32
C ASP A 13 -12.12 10.18 -4.13
N LEU A 14 -12.89 11.03 -3.46
CA LEU A 14 -14.31 10.78 -3.14
C LEU A 14 -15.15 10.53 -4.40
N SER A 15 -14.81 11.16 -5.54
CA SER A 15 -15.53 10.97 -6.80
C SER A 15 -15.32 9.55 -7.34
N LYS A 16 -14.09 9.02 -7.27
CA LYS A 16 -13.81 7.63 -7.64
C LYS A 16 -14.49 6.65 -6.72
N VAL A 17 -14.42 6.89 -5.41
CA VAL A 17 -15.10 6.05 -4.42
C VAL A 17 -16.61 6.00 -4.66
N ALA A 18 -17.24 7.16 -4.89
CA ALA A 18 -18.67 7.23 -5.19
C ALA A 18 -19.02 6.46 -6.46
N ASN A 19 -18.28 6.66 -7.55
CA ASN A 19 -18.50 5.95 -8.81
C ASN A 19 -18.36 4.43 -8.67
N GLU A 20 -17.37 3.95 -7.91
CA GLU A 20 -17.22 2.51 -7.68
C GLU A 20 -18.32 1.94 -6.78
N LEU A 21 -18.75 2.68 -5.76
CA LEU A 21 -19.89 2.30 -4.93
C LEU A 21 -21.18 2.23 -5.75
N ASP A 22 -21.44 3.21 -6.62
CA ASP A 22 -22.61 3.21 -7.50
C ASP A 22 -22.63 1.99 -8.42
N LYS A 23 -21.50 1.62 -9.02
CA LYS A 23 -21.39 0.40 -9.84
C LYS A 23 -21.69 -0.86 -9.01
N LEU A 24 -21.13 -0.97 -7.81
CA LEU A 24 -21.37 -2.12 -6.93
C LEU A 24 -22.84 -2.20 -6.47
N MET A 25 -23.48 -1.05 -6.24
CA MET A 25 -24.91 -0.98 -5.87
C MET A 25 -25.81 -1.44 -7.01
N LEU A 26 -25.46 -1.16 -8.27
CA LEU A 26 -26.21 -1.66 -9.44
C LEU A 26 -26.21 -3.19 -9.54
N LEU A 27 -25.22 -3.85 -8.97
CA LEU A 27 -25.11 -5.30 -8.95
C LEU A 27 -25.89 -5.95 -7.79
N LEU A 28 -26.46 -5.15 -6.89
CA LEU A 28 -27.25 -5.60 -5.73
C LEU A 28 -28.68 -5.09 -5.82
N PRO A 29 -29.49 -5.52 -6.82
CA PRO A 29 -30.86 -5.08 -6.95
C PRO A 29 -31.69 -5.50 -5.72
N GLY A 30 -32.27 -4.50 -5.04
CA GLY A 30 -33.08 -4.72 -3.83
C GLY A 30 -32.35 -4.45 -2.51
N GLY A 31 -31.10 -3.95 -2.57
CA GLY A 31 -30.25 -3.68 -1.42
C GLY A 31 -29.53 -4.94 -0.92
N GLY A 32 -28.38 -4.74 -0.32
CA GLY A 32 -27.57 -5.84 0.19
C GLY A 32 -26.23 -5.34 0.72
N GLU A 33 -25.49 -6.21 1.37
CA GLU A 33 -24.14 -5.89 1.85
C GLU A 33 -23.12 -6.06 0.72
N ILE A 34 -22.34 -5.01 0.46
CA ILE A 34 -21.18 -5.09 -0.44
C ILE A 34 -20.10 -5.90 0.27
N LYS A 35 -19.94 -7.16 -0.15
CA LYS A 35 -18.93 -8.09 0.36
C LYS A 35 -17.60 -7.96 -0.38
N GLU A 36 -16.54 -8.47 0.21
CA GLU A 36 -15.17 -8.41 -0.33
C GLU A 36 -15.07 -9.02 -1.73
N ASN A 37 -15.69 -10.18 -1.97
CA ASN A 37 -15.69 -10.85 -3.25
C ASN A 37 -16.37 -10.02 -4.37
N LEU A 38 -17.44 -9.29 -4.04
CA LEU A 38 -18.11 -8.43 -5.00
C LEU A 38 -17.20 -7.26 -5.44
N VAL A 39 -16.45 -6.70 -4.47
CA VAL A 39 -15.45 -5.66 -4.77
C VAL A 39 -14.37 -6.21 -5.70
N GLU A 40 -13.85 -7.40 -5.42
CA GLU A 40 -12.80 -8.03 -6.24
C GLU A 40 -13.22 -8.27 -7.69
N GLU A 41 -14.41 -8.85 -7.88
CA GLU A 41 -14.90 -9.23 -9.21
C GLU A 41 -15.18 -8.02 -10.11
N HIS A 42 -15.60 -6.89 -9.52
CA HIS A 42 -16.12 -5.76 -10.29
C HIS A 42 -15.26 -4.50 -10.26
N THR A 43 -14.33 -4.37 -9.33
CA THR A 43 -13.41 -3.22 -9.26
C THR A 43 -11.99 -3.54 -9.74
N GLY A 44 -11.70 -4.82 -10.02
CA GLY A 44 -10.35 -5.27 -10.40
C GLY A 44 -9.32 -5.21 -9.26
N ILE A 45 -9.78 -4.97 -8.03
CA ILE A 45 -8.93 -4.93 -6.85
C ILE A 45 -8.85 -6.34 -6.26
N SER A 46 -7.71 -6.99 -6.39
CA SER A 46 -7.51 -8.32 -5.82
C SER A 46 -7.38 -8.27 -4.30
N LYS A 47 -8.08 -9.17 -3.61
CA LYS A 47 -7.97 -9.34 -2.15
C LYS A 47 -6.60 -9.85 -1.72
N GLU A 48 -6.03 -10.75 -2.51
CA GLU A 48 -4.75 -11.38 -2.20
C GLU A 48 -3.56 -10.61 -2.75
N PHE A 49 -3.76 -9.87 -3.85
CA PHE A 49 -2.70 -9.19 -4.59
C PHE A 49 -3.00 -7.70 -4.74
N ASN A 50 -2.82 -6.96 -3.67
CA ASN A 50 -2.93 -5.50 -3.65
C ASN A 50 -1.75 -4.88 -2.88
N THR A 51 -1.63 -3.57 -2.90
CA THR A 51 -0.48 -2.86 -2.29
C THR A 51 -0.42 -3.02 -0.77
N PHE A 52 -1.56 -3.24 -0.08
CA PHE A 52 -1.59 -3.50 1.36
C PHE A 52 -1.05 -4.87 1.67
N GLU A 53 -1.46 -5.88 0.90
CA GLU A 53 -0.94 -7.23 1.03
C GLU A 53 0.56 -7.29 0.72
N LEU A 54 1.03 -6.48 -0.24
CA LEU A 54 2.47 -6.32 -0.49
C LEU A 54 3.17 -5.70 0.71
N THR A 55 2.63 -4.61 1.25
CA THR A 55 3.19 -3.96 2.44
C THR A 55 3.19 -4.91 3.64
N ALA A 56 2.11 -5.63 3.87
CA ALA A 56 2.01 -6.63 4.94
C ALA A 56 3.03 -7.76 4.77
N ALA A 57 3.22 -8.26 3.54
CA ALA A 57 4.24 -9.28 3.24
C ALA A 57 5.66 -8.75 3.50
N ILE A 58 5.96 -7.51 3.12
CA ILE A 58 7.25 -6.85 3.40
C ILE A 58 7.44 -6.72 4.92
N ILE A 59 6.44 -6.23 5.66
CA ILE A 59 6.49 -6.13 7.13
C ILE A 59 6.75 -7.50 7.76
N ALA A 60 6.09 -8.53 7.26
CA ALA A 60 6.26 -9.91 7.74
C ALA A 60 7.58 -10.55 7.32
N MET A 61 8.36 -9.95 6.41
CA MET A 61 9.52 -10.55 5.75
C MET A 61 9.14 -11.82 4.96
N ASP A 62 7.90 -11.88 4.47
CA ASP A 62 7.41 -12.97 3.64
C ASP A 62 7.77 -12.73 2.17
N HIS A 63 9.01 -13.08 1.84
CA HIS A 63 9.56 -12.89 0.50
C HIS A 63 8.77 -13.66 -0.57
N LEU A 64 8.24 -14.83 -0.23
CA LEU A 64 7.47 -15.64 -1.19
C LEU A 64 6.16 -14.94 -1.57
N LYS A 65 5.42 -14.45 -0.56
CA LYS A 65 4.18 -13.70 -0.79
C LYS A 65 4.46 -12.38 -1.51
N ALA A 66 5.48 -11.64 -1.10
CA ALA A 66 5.86 -10.38 -1.75
C ALA A 66 6.17 -10.60 -3.25
N ASN A 67 6.98 -11.61 -3.60
CA ASN A 67 7.27 -11.93 -4.99
C ASN A 67 6.04 -12.35 -5.81
N ARG A 68 5.10 -13.09 -5.20
CA ARG A 68 3.83 -13.46 -5.87
C ARG A 68 3.01 -12.21 -6.21
N ILE A 69 2.94 -11.25 -5.29
CA ILE A 69 2.21 -9.99 -5.49
C ILE A 69 2.89 -9.16 -6.57
N VAL A 70 4.21 -9.03 -6.55
CA VAL A 70 4.99 -8.30 -7.56
C VAL A 70 4.79 -8.90 -8.95
N ASN A 71 4.84 -10.22 -9.09
CA ASN A 71 4.56 -10.91 -10.36
C ASN A 71 3.12 -10.66 -10.86
N TYR A 72 2.15 -10.63 -9.95
CA TYR A 72 0.78 -10.28 -10.28
C TYR A 72 0.65 -8.82 -10.77
N PHE A 73 1.34 -7.88 -10.12
CA PHE A 73 1.34 -6.47 -10.53
C PHE A 73 1.97 -6.28 -11.90
N GLU A 74 3.08 -6.96 -12.17
CA GLU A 74 3.72 -6.96 -13.50
C GLU A 74 2.80 -7.49 -14.60
N ALA A 75 2.02 -8.54 -14.31
CA ALA A 75 1.04 -9.10 -15.24
C ALA A 75 -0.21 -8.21 -15.40
N ASN A 76 -0.50 -7.32 -14.44
CA ASN A 76 -1.69 -6.48 -14.40
C ASN A 76 -1.34 -4.99 -14.15
N PRO A 77 -0.52 -4.34 -14.99
CA PRO A 77 0.03 -3.01 -14.71
C PRO A 77 -1.01 -1.89 -14.71
N LYS A 78 -2.11 -2.05 -15.46
CA LYS A 78 -3.20 -1.06 -15.49
C LYS A 78 -3.89 -0.90 -14.15
N ASN A 79 -4.06 -2.00 -13.41
CA ASN A 79 -4.72 -2.01 -12.10
C ASN A 79 -3.74 -1.75 -10.95
N ASN A 80 -2.44 -1.94 -11.21
CA ASN A 80 -1.39 -1.82 -10.19
C ASN A 80 -0.23 -0.94 -10.70
N PRO A 81 -0.45 0.37 -10.89
CA PRO A 81 0.59 1.28 -11.36
C PRO A 81 1.76 1.33 -10.39
N LEU A 82 2.99 1.23 -10.91
CA LEU A 82 4.23 1.28 -10.11
C LEU A 82 4.29 2.51 -9.21
N VAL A 83 3.90 3.68 -9.72
CA VAL A 83 3.92 4.95 -8.98
C VAL A 83 3.06 4.89 -7.71
N LEU A 84 1.89 4.25 -7.76
CA LEU A 84 1.04 4.07 -6.58
C LEU A 84 1.71 3.14 -5.56
N THR A 85 2.29 2.04 -6.01
CA THR A 85 3.02 1.09 -5.15
C THR A 85 4.19 1.78 -4.45
N ILE A 86 5.03 2.51 -5.20
CA ILE A 86 6.15 3.29 -4.63
C ILE A 86 5.63 4.31 -3.61
N THR A 87 4.57 5.05 -3.93
CA THR A 87 4.01 6.08 -3.04
C THR A 87 3.53 5.48 -1.72
N MET A 88 2.84 4.33 -1.75
CA MET A 88 2.36 3.67 -0.54
C MET A 88 3.49 3.11 0.32
N LEU A 89 4.47 2.45 -0.30
CA LEU A 89 5.66 1.97 0.41
C LEU A 89 6.47 3.12 1.00
N PHE A 90 6.66 4.21 0.25
CA PHE A 90 7.33 5.41 0.74
C PHE A 90 6.62 5.99 1.97
N ARG A 91 5.29 6.14 1.92
CA ARG A 91 4.50 6.63 3.06
C ARG A 91 4.64 5.72 4.28
N TYR A 92 4.58 4.40 4.07
CA TYR A 92 4.76 3.45 5.16
C TYR A 92 6.14 3.60 5.83
N PHE A 93 7.22 3.56 5.06
CA PHE A 93 8.58 3.64 5.60
C PHE A 93 8.92 5.02 6.17
N LEU A 94 8.37 6.10 5.62
CA LEU A 94 8.48 7.45 6.19
C LEU A 94 7.79 7.51 7.57
N ASN A 95 6.59 6.99 7.69
CA ASN A 95 5.88 6.90 8.96
C ASN A 95 6.63 5.99 9.96
N LEU A 96 7.20 4.88 9.50
CA LEU A 96 8.00 3.99 10.34
C LEU A 96 9.27 4.67 10.85
N LEU A 97 9.93 5.47 10.00
CA LEU A 97 11.06 6.30 10.39
C LEU A 97 10.64 7.34 11.44
N THR A 98 9.53 8.04 11.22
CA THR A 98 8.93 8.98 12.18
C THR A 98 8.61 8.29 13.51
N TYR A 99 8.05 7.08 13.47
CA TYR A 99 7.80 6.27 14.66
C TYR A 99 9.08 6.04 15.47
N HIS A 100 10.21 5.70 14.83
CA HIS A 100 11.48 5.50 15.52
C HIS A 100 11.98 6.74 16.24
N TYR A 101 11.79 7.92 15.67
CA TYR A 101 12.19 9.18 16.32
C TYR A 101 11.25 9.58 17.45
N GLN A 102 9.96 9.35 17.29
CA GLN A 102 8.93 9.82 18.22
C GLN A 102 8.66 8.85 19.38
N LYS A 103 8.95 7.55 19.24
CA LYS A 103 8.57 6.52 20.23
C LYS A 103 9.08 6.75 21.65
N LYS A 104 10.15 7.54 21.83
CA LYS A 104 10.70 7.86 23.15
C LYS A 104 9.95 8.99 23.85
N SER A 105 9.34 9.89 23.09
CA SER A 105 8.65 11.09 23.57
C SER A 105 7.13 10.99 23.54
N THR A 106 6.59 9.96 22.90
CA THR A 106 5.14 9.79 22.71
C THR A 106 4.61 8.72 23.68
N PRO A 107 3.77 9.10 24.64
CA PRO A 107 3.38 8.23 25.75
C PRO A 107 2.32 7.18 25.39
N SER A 108 1.52 7.39 24.32
CA SER A 108 0.43 6.48 23.97
C SER A 108 0.38 6.11 22.49
N PRO A 109 -0.13 4.89 22.15
CA PRO A 109 -0.34 4.49 20.77
C PRO A 109 -1.31 5.42 20.02
N GLN A 110 -2.30 5.99 20.69
CA GLN A 110 -3.29 6.90 20.09
C GLN A 110 -2.64 8.23 19.66
N GLU A 111 -1.74 8.78 20.50
CA GLU A 111 -0.99 9.99 20.16
C GLU A 111 0.00 9.72 19.02
N MET A 112 0.66 8.56 19.05
CA MET A 112 1.52 8.15 17.95
C MET A 112 0.75 8.04 16.62
N ALA A 113 -0.43 7.42 16.63
CA ALA A 113 -1.28 7.32 15.45
C ALA A 113 -1.67 8.70 14.89
N LYS A 114 -1.94 9.67 15.77
CA LYS A 114 -2.18 11.07 15.40
C LYS A 114 -0.97 11.70 14.70
N ILE A 115 0.22 11.52 15.27
CA ILE A 115 1.48 12.05 14.70
C ILE A 115 1.74 11.45 13.32
N LEU A 116 1.52 10.13 13.17
CA LEU A 116 1.70 9.43 11.90
C LEU A 116 0.59 9.70 10.88
N GLY A 117 -0.51 10.33 11.28
CA GLY A 117 -1.67 10.57 10.42
C GLY A 117 -2.36 9.27 9.96
N ILE A 118 -2.41 8.26 10.85
CA ILE A 118 -2.97 6.94 10.55
C ILE A 118 -4.11 6.58 11.50
N ASN A 119 -4.95 5.64 11.09
CA ASN A 119 -5.94 5.07 12.01
C ASN A 119 -5.21 4.26 13.10
N PRO A 120 -5.56 4.42 14.41
CA PRO A 120 -4.99 3.67 15.52
C PRO A 120 -5.01 2.15 15.35
N TYR A 121 -5.95 1.63 14.57
CA TYR A 121 -6.03 0.20 14.22
C TYR A 121 -4.73 -0.33 13.59
N PHE A 122 -4.06 0.48 12.76
CA PHE A 122 -2.82 0.10 12.07
C PHE A 122 -1.55 0.25 12.91
N MET A 123 -1.65 0.74 14.15
CA MET A 123 -0.47 0.91 15.02
C MET A 123 0.29 -0.38 15.25
N LYS A 124 -0.41 -1.53 15.24
CA LYS A 124 0.22 -2.84 15.38
C LYS A 124 1.24 -3.10 14.26
N ASP A 125 0.91 -2.75 13.03
CA ASP A 125 1.78 -2.97 11.86
C ASP A 125 3.06 -2.14 11.96
N TYR A 126 2.96 -0.90 12.47
CA TYR A 126 4.14 -0.05 12.72
C TYR A 126 4.99 -0.56 13.88
N THR A 127 4.38 -1.07 14.96
CA THR A 127 5.14 -1.65 16.07
C THR A 127 5.88 -2.93 15.66
N GLU A 128 5.25 -3.79 14.86
CA GLU A 128 5.89 -5.00 14.32
C GLU A 128 6.95 -4.66 13.27
N GLY A 129 6.66 -3.72 12.37
CA GLY A 129 7.61 -3.22 11.39
C GLY A 129 8.86 -2.64 12.04
N ALA A 130 8.70 -1.86 13.12
CA ALA A 130 9.81 -1.24 13.84
C ALA A 130 10.78 -2.24 14.52
N LYS A 131 10.33 -3.47 14.79
CA LYS A 131 11.20 -4.55 15.29
C LYS A 131 12.15 -5.10 14.21
N ARG A 132 11.74 -5.04 12.95
CA ARG A 132 12.46 -5.63 11.80
C ARG A 132 13.25 -4.60 10.99
N TYR A 133 12.69 -3.41 10.88
CA TYR A 133 13.27 -2.28 10.14
C TYR A 133 13.66 -1.18 11.12
N ASN A 134 14.94 -1.06 11.45
CA ASN A 134 15.44 0.07 12.25
C ASN A 134 15.47 1.36 11.43
N ALA A 135 15.71 2.51 12.07
CA ALA A 135 15.67 3.81 11.42
C ALA A 135 16.62 3.92 10.20
N MET A 136 17.81 3.32 10.30
CA MET A 136 18.79 3.32 9.20
C MET A 136 18.27 2.52 7.99
N LYS A 137 17.69 1.32 8.23
CA LYS A 137 17.07 0.54 7.14
C LYS A 137 15.92 1.30 6.50
N CYS A 138 15.07 1.97 7.29
CA CYS A 138 13.98 2.79 6.75
C CYS A 138 14.52 3.92 5.85
N ALA A 139 15.57 4.63 6.29
CA ALA A 139 16.19 5.69 5.50
C ALA A 139 16.76 5.17 4.17
N ASN A 140 17.43 4.01 4.19
CA ASN A 140 17.95 3.38 2.96
C ASN A 140 16.82 2.98 2.01
N ILE A 141 15.75 2.36 2.52
CA ILE A 141 14.59 1.98 1.70
C ILE A 141 13.92 3.22 1.10
N ILE A 142 13.77 4.30 1.86
CA ILE A 142 13.25 5.57 1.35
C ILE A 142 14.12 6.11 0.20
N SER A 143 15.45 6.01 0.33
CA SER A 143 16.37 6.41 -0.73
C SER A 143 16.20 5.57 -2.00
N TRP A 144 16.07 4.23 -1.87
CA TRP A 144 15.81 3.35 -3.00
C TRP A 144 14.47 3.64 -3.66
N LEU A 145 13.40 3.77 -2.87
CA LEU A 145 12.07 4.12 -3.38
C LEU A 145 12.09 5.43 -4.20
N ARG A 146 12.86 6.43 -3.74
CA ARG A 146 13.06 7.68 -4.50
C ARG A 146 13.79 7.44 -5.82
N GLU A 147 14.83 6.61 -5.82
CA GLU A 147 15.57 6.27 -7.03
C GLU A 147 14.66 5.58 -8.06
N TYR A 148 13.85 4.61 -7.62
CA TYR A 148 12.92 3.90 -8.49
C TYR A 148 11.74 4.77 -8.95
N ASP A 149 11.30 5.72 -8.14
CA ASP A 149 10.34 6.74 -8.58
C ASP A 149 10.91 7.61 -9.71
N LEU A 150 12.16 8.00 -9.63
CA LEU A 150 12.84 8.73 -10.72
C LEU A 150 12.99 7.86 -11.97
N LYS A 151 13.40 6.60 -11.82
CA LYS A 151 13.51 5.64 -12.95
C LYS A 151 12.16 5.41 -13.63
N SER A 152 11.07 5.31 -12.88
CA SER A 152 9.71 5.15 -13.43
C SER A 152 9.25 6.36 -14.27
N LYS A 153 9.85 7.52 -14.03
CA LYS A 153 9.61 8.78 -14.77
C LYS A 153 10.62 9.01 -15.89
N GLY A 154 11.45 8.01 -16.19
CA GLY A 154 12.45 8.06 -17.27
C GLY A 154 13.78 8.66 -16.89
N VAL A 155 14.00 9.07 -15.64
CA VAL A 155 15.28 9.62 -15.19
C VAL A 155 16.26 8.48 -14.96
N GLY A 156 17.29 8.37 -15.83
CA GLY A 156 18.29 7.30 -15.74
C GLY A 156 17.77 5.91 -16.14
N ASN A 157 16.60 5.85 -16.75
CA ASN A 157 16.01 4.61 -17.29
C ASN A 157 15.64 4.82 -18.76
N VAL A 158 16.17 3.98 -19.64
CA VAL A 158 15.93 4.13 -21.09
C VAL A 158 15.00 3.04 -21.63
N ASN A 159 14.94 1.85 -21.02
CA ASN A 159 14.20 0.70 -21.57
C ASN A 159 13.64 -0.31 -20.55
N ILE A 160 13.67 -0.03 -19.25
CA ILE A 160 13.16 -0.96 -18.23
C ILE A 160 11.68 -0.68 -17.98
N SER A 161 10.85 -1.71 -18.07
CA SER A 161 9.41 -1.59 -17.80
C SER A 161 9.11 -1.39 -16.32
N ASP A 162 7.95 -0.82 -16.00
CA ASP A 162 7.46 -0.64 -14.62
C ASP A 162 7.45 -1.95 -13.83
N GLY A 163 7.08 -3.07 -14.47
CA GLY A 163 7.08 -4.39 -13.84
C GLY A 163 8.48 -4.87 -13.48
N GLN A 164 9.45 -4.64 -14.38
CA GLN A 164 10.84 -4.95 -14.09
C GLN A 164 11.43 -4.07 -12.99
N LEU A 165 11.11 -2.75 -13.00
CA LEU A 165 11.52 -1.84 -11.92
C LEU A 165 10.95 -2.26 -10.57
N LEU A 166 9.69 -2.71 -10.53
CA LEU A 166 9.05 -3.19 -9.30
C LEU A 166 9.70 -4.48 -8.77
N ARG A 167 10.18 -5.33 -9.67
CA ARG A 167 10.85 -6.58 -9.31
C ARG A 167 12.26 -6.35 -8.77
N GLU A 168 12.95 -5.33 -9.27
CA GLU A 168 14.28 -4.94 -8.78
C GLU A 168 14.22 -4.22 -7.44
N LEU A 169 13.16 -3.43 -7.20
CA LEU A 169 12.91 -2.70 -5.97
C LEU A 169 12.71 -3.65 -4.77
#